data_99d50e250ba7daa558ac3f0e46a3c5e0
#
_entry.id   99d50e250ba7daa558ac3f0e46a3c5e0
#
_cell.length_a   1.000
_cell.length_b   1.000
_cell.length_c   1.000
_cell.angle_alpha   90.00
_cell.angle_beta   90.00
_cell.angle_gamma   90.00
#
_symmetry.space_group_name_H-M   'P 1'
#
loop_
_entity.id
_entity.type
_entity.pdbx_description
1 polymer ?
#
loop_
_entity_poly.entity_id
_entity_poly.type
_entity_poly.pdbx_seq_one_letter_code
_entity_poly.pdbx_strand_id
1 'polypeptide(L)'
;MKYTLSVLVENHPGVLSKVSALFSRRGFNIDSLAVGITEDPAISRMTIVVNGDEYIVEQVEKQLNKVIPVIKVKTLPEGEYISRRCV
;
A
#
# COMPACT_ATOMS: atom_id res chain seq x y z
N MET A 1 0.40 11.77 11.75
CA MET A 1 0.83 12.16 10.41
C MET A 1 0.45 11.08 9.41
N LYS A 2 0.08 11.47 8.22
CA LYS A 2 -0.36 10.50 7.21
C LYS A 2 0.70 10.30 6.16
N TYR A 3 0.86 9.07 5.75
CA TYR A 3 1.77 8.69 4.67
C TYR A 3 1.00 7.95 3.60
N THR A 4 1.37 8.17 2.36
CA THR A 4 0.78 7.45 1.24
C THR A 4 1.81 6.49 0.69
N LEU A 5 1.46 5.22 0.66
CA LEU A 5 2.31 4.19 0.08
C LEU A 5 1.76 3.80 -1.27
N SER A 6 2.61 3.82 -2.27
CA SER A 6 2.28 3.34 -3.60
C SER A 6 3.01 2.02 -3.79
N VAL A 7 2.26 0.95 -3.93
CA VAL A 7 2.83 -0.40 -3.97
C VAL A 7 2.48 -1.04 -5.29
N LEU A 8 3.49 -1.46 -6.02
CA LEU A 8 3.29 -2.25 -7.23
C LEU A 8 3.44 -3.71 -6.88
N VAL A 9 2.45 -4.50 -7.21
CA VAL A 9 2.42 -5.92 -6.88
C VAL A 9 2.03 -6.73 -8.11
N GLU A 10 2.47 -7.98 -8.11
CA GLU A 10 2.01 -8.90 -9.14
C GLU A 10 0.53 -9.19 -8.93
N ASN A 11 -0.21 -9.20 -10.02
CA ASN A 11 -1.65 -9.34 -9.94
C ASN A 11 -2.04 -10.82 -9.83
N HIS A 12 -1.94 -11.36 -8.63
CA HIS A 12 -2.30 -12.73 -8.34
C HIS A 12 -3.61 -12.80 -7.57
N PRO A 13 -4.37 -13.88 -7.74
CA PRO A 13 -5.58 -14.07 -6.93
C PRO A 13 -5.22 -14.06 -5.44
N GLY A 14 -6.03 -13.39 -4.66
CA GLY A 14 -5.86 -13.38 -3.21
C GLY A 14 -4.90 -12.35 -2.66
N VAL A 15 -4.22 -11.58 -3.51
CA VAL A 15 -3.29 -10.56 -3.01
C VAL A 15 -4.01 -9.55 -2.13
N LEU A 16 -5.13 -9.03 -2.61
CA LEU A 16 -5.88 -8.04 -1.86
C LEU A 16 -6.39 -8.60 -0.54
N SER A 17 -6.84 -9.85 -0.55
CA SER A 17 -7.28 -10.52 0.67
C SER A 17 -6.16 -10.64 1.68
N LYS A 18 -4.96 -10.96 1.22
CA LYS A 18 -3.80 -11.07 2.12
C LYS A 18 -3.44 -9.72 2.71
N VAL A 19 -3.52 -8.66 1.92
CA VAL A 19 -3.22 -7.31 2.40
C VAL A 19 -4.25 -6.89 3.45
N SER A 20 -5.53 -7.13 3.17
CA SER A 20 -6.58 -6.79 4.12
C SER A 20 -6.42 -7.56 5.43
N ALA A 21 -6.11 -8.84 5.34
CA ALA A 21 -5.91 -9.67 6.52
C ALA A 21 -4.71 -9.19 7.32
N LEU A 22 -3.65 -8.79 6.64
CA LEU A 22 -2.45 -8.27 7.29
C LEU A 22 -2.79 -7.05 8.13
N PHE A 23 -3.47 -6.08 7.54
CA PHE A 23 -3.79 -4.85 8.23
C PHE A 23 -4.75 -5.09 9.40
N SER A 24 -5.73 -5.96 9.22
CA SER A 24 -6.66 -6.29 10.30
C SER A 24 -5.95 -6.95 11.46
N ARG A 25 -5.04 -7.87 11.16
CA ARG A 25 -4.37 -8.65 12.19
C ARG A 25 -3.37 -7.82 12.98
N ARG A 26 -2.67 -6.91 12.30
CA ARG A 26 -1.65 -6.09 12.94
C ARG A 26 -2.21 -4.83 13.59
N GLY A 27 -3.44 -4.46 13.25
CA GLY A 27 -4.04 -3.27 13.83
C GLY A 27 -3.45 -1.97 13.37
N PHE A 28 -2.87 -1.95 12.16
CA PHE A 28 -2.38 -0.70 11.60
C PHE A 28 -3.55 0.23 11.32
N ASN A 29 -3.31 1.53 11.52
CA ASN A 29 -4.33 2.54 11.33
C ASN A 29 -4.35 2.98 9.86
N ILE A 30 -5.10 2.28 9.05
CA ILE A 30 -5.18 2.51 7.62
C ILE A 30 -6.40 3.40 7.34
N ASP A 31 -6.16 4.56 6.76
CA ASP A 31 -7.23 5.49 6.42
C ASP A 31 -7.96 5.05 5.14
N SER A 32 -7.21 4.60 4.16
CA SER A 32 -7.82 4.17 2.91
C SER A 32 -6.92 3.20 2.18
N LEU A 33 -7.53 2.40 1.32
CA LEU A 33 -6.84 1.44 0.50
C LEU A 33 -7.55 1.41 -0.85
N ALA A 34 -6.81 1.69 -1.90
CA ALA A 34 -7.35 1.67 -3.25
C ALA A 34 -6.47 0.80 -4.13
N VAL A 35 -7.08 0.14 -5.10
CA VAL A 35 -6.35 -0.71 -6.04
C VAL A 35 -6.66 -0.22 -7.44
N GLY A 36 -5.61 -0.06 -8.23
CA GLY A 36 -5.76 0.35 -9.62
C GLY A 36 -4.97 -0.55 -10.55
N ILE A 37 -5.38 -0.55 -11.81
CA ILE A 37 -4.64 -1.27 -12.83
C ILE A 37 -3.51 -0.38 -13.34
N THR A 38 -2.46 -1.03 -13.87
CA THR A 38 -1.37 -0.33 -14.52
C THR A 38 -1.44 -0.64 -16.01
N GLU A 39 -0.44 -0.17 -16.75
CA GLU A 39 -0.34 -0.49 -18.18
C GLU A 39 -0.14 -1.98 -18.39
N ASP A 40 0.47 -2.66 -17.43
CA ASP A 40 0.72 -4.09 -17.51
C ASP A 40 -0.39 -4.81 -16.76
N PRO A 41 -1.21 -5.62 -17.44
CA PRO A 41 -2.30 -6.32 -16.76
C PRO A 41 -1.84 -7.32 -15.71
N ALA A 42 -0.57 -7.69 -15.71
CA ALA A 42 -0.04 -8.59 -14.70
C ALA A 42 0.37 -7.85 -13.42
N ILE A 43 0.26 -6.53 -13.41
CA ILE A 43 0.71 -5.71 -12.29
C ILE A 43 -0.43 -4.80 -11.84
N SER A 44 -0.63 -4.74 -10.53
CA SER A 44 -1.59 -3.82 -9.93
C SER A 44 -0.89 -2.83 -9.05
N ARG A 45 -1.45 -1.64 -8.94
CA ARG A 45 -0.96 -0.61 -8.02
C ARG A 45 -1.92 -0.49 -6.86
N MET A 46 -1.39 -0.57 -5.66
CA MET A 46 -2.18 -0.32 -4.47
C MET A 46 -1.73 1.01 -3.86
N THR A 47 -2.69 1.84 -3.51
CA THR A 47 -2.43 3.10 -2.83
C THR A 47 -3.00 2.98 -1.42
N ILE A 48 -2.13 3.10 -0.44
CA ILE A 48 -2.49 2.89 0.96
C ILE A 48 -2.16 4.16 1.73
N VAL A 49 -3.15 4.71 2.42
CA VAL A 49 -2.93 5.87 3.28
C VAL A 49 -2.90 5.38 4.72
N VAL A 50 -1.76 5.57 5.36
CA VAL A 50 -1.50 5.09 6.72
C VAL A 50 -1.35 6.29 7.63
N ASN A 51 -2.00 6.23 8.78
CA ASN A 51 -1.85 7.26 9.80
C ASN A 51 -0.92 6.74 10.89
N GLY A 52 0.23 7.37 11.04
CA GLY A 52 1.23 6.95 11.99
C GLY A 52 2.53 7.69 11.78
N ASP A 53 3.59 7.19 12.39
CA ASP A 53 4.91 7.78 12.22
C ASP A 53 5.76 6.91 11.29
N GLU A 54 7.01 7.31 11.11
CA GLU A 54 7.90 6.61 10.20
C GLU A 54 8.10 5.15 10.61
N TYR A 55 8.11 4.88 11.90
CA TYR A 55 8.28 3.53 12.40
C TYR A 55 7.13 2.65 11.91
N ILE A 56 5.90 3.16 12.00
CA ILE A 56 4.72 2.42 11.55
C ILE A 56 4.80 2.16 10.05
N VAL A 57 5.22 3.17 9.29
CA VAL A 57 5.34 3.02 7.84
C VAL A 57 6.35 1.93 7.49
N GLU A 58 7.49 1.90 8.20
CA GLU A 58 8.48 0.86 7.98
C GLU A 58 7.93 -0.53 8.28
N GLN A 59 7.15 -0.64 9.34
CA GLN A 59 6.53 -1.92 9.69
C GLN A 59 5.57 -2.39 8.61
N VAL A 60 4.78 -1.46 8.08
CA VAL A 60 3.86 -1.78 6.99
C VAL A 60 4.62 -2.27 5.77
N GLU A 61 5.68 -1.57 5.39
CA GLU A 61 6.48 -1.96 4.24
C GLU A 61 7.10 -3.35 4.42
N LYS A 62 7.66 -3.60 5.59
CA LYS A 62 8.28 -4.88 5.86
C LYS A 62 7.28 -6.03 5.80
N GLN A 63 6.11 -5.82 6.38
CA GLN A 63 5.08 -6.85 6.39
C GLN A 63 4.55 -7.11 4.99
N LEU A 64 4.35 -6.06 4.21
CA LEU A 64 3.90 -6.23 2.83
C LEU A 64 4.89 -7.06 2.02
N ASN A 65 6.18 -6.78 2.18
CA ASN A 65 7.20 -7.52 1.45
C ASN A 65 7.22 -9.00 1.81
N LYS A 66 6.80 -9.35 3.01
CA LYS A 66 6.77 -10.74 3.45
C LYS A 66 5.55 -11.49 2.96
N VAL A 67 4.43 -10.78 2.79
CA VAL A 67 3.13 -11.43 2.63
C VAL A 67 2.72 -11.55 1.17
N ILE A 68 3.09 -10.58 0.35
CA ILE A 68 2.65 -10.53 -1.03
C ILE A 68 3.83 -10.33 -1.96
N PRO A 69 3.67 -10.65 -3.25
CA PRO A 69 4.74 -10.46 -4.23
C PRO A 69 4.86 -8.99 -4.62
N VAL A 70 5.56 -8.23 -3.80
CA VAL A 70 5.76 -6.80 -4.02
C VAL A 70 6.88 -6.57 -5.02
N ILE A 71 6.58 -5.78 -6.04
CA ILE A 71 7.59 -5.41 -7.04
C ILE A 71 8.31 -4.15 -6.59
N LYS A 72 7.56 -3.17 -6.09
CA LYS A 72 8.15 -1.90 -5.68
C LYS A 72 7.23 -1.21 -4.68
N VAL A 73 7.84 -0.59 -3.68
CA VAL A 73 7.12 0.23 -2.70
C VAL A 73 7.70 1.62 -2.73
N LYS A 74 6.83 2.61 -2.76
CA LYS A 74 7.24 4.00 -2.68
C LYS A 74 6.40 4.69 -1.62
N THR A 75 7.07 5.38 -0.70
CA THR A 75 6.39 6.07 0.39
C THR A 75 6.50 7.57 0.18
N LEU A 76 5.36 8.24 0.28
CA LEU A 76 5.28 9.69 0.13
C LEU A 76 4.74 10.28 1.42
N PRO A 77 5.47 11.21 2.05
CA PRO A 77 4.94 11.89 3.22
C PRO A 77 3.80 12.81 2.85
N GLU A 78 2.98 13.11 3.84
CA GLU A 78 1.89 14.05 3.66
C GLU A 78 2.45 15.41 3.22
N GLY A 79 1.79 16.00 2.25
CA GLY A 79 2.22 17.30 1.73
C GLY A 79 2.99 17.21 0.44
N GLU A 80 3.68 16.11 0.19
CA GLU A 80 4.35 15.88 -1.08
C GLU A 80 3.47 15.12 -2.05
N TYR A 81 2.47 14.52 -1.53
CA TYR A 81 1.53 13.73 -2.28
C TYR A 81 0.60 14.66 -3.07
N ILE A 82 0.45 14.36 -4.33
CA ILE A 82 -0.43 15.14 -5.17
C ILE A 82 -1.76 14.43 -5.27
N SER A 83 -2.78 15.04 -4.76
CA SER A 83 -4.05 14.37 -4.52
C SER A 83 -4.93 14.23 -5.76
N ARG A 84 -4.57 14.82 -6.83
CA ARG A 84 -5.47 14.67 -7.95
C ARG A 84 -5.34 13.29 -8.58
N ARG A 85 -5.62 13.02 -8.52
CA ARG A 85 -5.63 12.01 -8.79
C ARG A 85 -6.13 11.22 -9.22
N CYS A 86 -6.24 11.31 -9.13
CA CYS A 86 -6.51 10.62 -9.34
C CYS A 86 -6.94 10.18 -9.91
N VAL A 87 -6.99 10.52 -10.13
CA VAL A 87 -7.26 10.21 -10.64
C VAL A 87 -7.14 9.65 -11.05
#